data_abceb1846ef97bce18a4e77a31e138fc
#
_entry.id   abceb1846ef97bce18a4e77a31e138fc
#
_cell.length_a   1.000
_cell.length_b   1.000
_cell.length_c   1.000
_cell.angle_alpha   90.00
_cell.angle_beta   90.00
_cell.angle_gamma   90.00
#
_symmetry.space_group_name_H-M   'P 1'
#
loop_
_entity.id
_entity.type
_entity.pdbx_description
1 polymer ?
#
loop_
_entity_poly.entity_id
_entity_poly.type
_entity_poly.pdbx_seq_one_letter_code
_entity_poly.pdbx_strand_id
1 'polypeptide(L)'
;QDIRNSLKHFGAEHYVKARERGYVLYVEGGTDVDMLRALAERLGHPVARRWDERINSFYVQNNYPDRNLEAELERVEGGFGVTPQQHFNGLRNLLPELRGLGILDNDGRDKQSVLDGPLKIVYWKRYEAENYFITPDLLRRYAASQYPADDLFAQQTQTAIDEVLDDLVLERVFDGAQADFDVWRQASPDASRVLWEAKTERRKLSTFAEEFFRGLALRVGGGLLLRKGELHRLVAFVPPEAIAAEVREKLDRLAEVFPIQMSTEGVEEGRGVPA
;
A
#
# COMPACT_ATOMS: atom_id res chain seq x y z
N GLN A 1 37.16 -9.97 1.20
CA GLN A 1 37.00 -8.50 1.16
C GLN A 1 35.52 -8.12 0.84
N ASP A 2 34.81 -8.95 0.02
CA ASP A 2 33.44 -8.69 -0.41
C ASP A 2 32.41 -8.81 0.72
N ILE A 3 32.53 -9.81 1.61
CA ILE A 3 31.65 -10.02 2.74
C ILE A 3 31.64 -8.80 3.69
N ARG A 4 32.83 -8.28 4.01
CA ARG A 4 32.98 -7.14 4.91
C ARG A 4 32.41 -5.85 4.31
N ASN A 5 32.51 -5.68 2.99
CA ASN A 5 31.92 -4.55 2.26
C ASN A 5 30.42 -4.66 2.16
N SER A 6 29.88 -5.85 1.88
CA SER A 6 28.44 -6.10 1.87
C SER A 6 27.80 -5.84 3.23
N LEU A 7 28.40 -6.34 4.32
CA LEU A 7 27.90 -6.09 5.68
C LEU A 7 27.99 -4.62 6.12
N LYS A 8 28.95 -3.85 5.60
CA LYS A 8 29.01 -2.41 5.85
C LYS A 8 27.89 -1.63 5.16
N HIS A 9 27.44 -2.09 3.98
CA HIS A 9 26.38 -1.42 3.23
C HIS A 9 24.98 -1.75 3.73
N PHE A 10 24.74 -2.97 4.25
CA PHE A 10 23.39 -3.45 4.55
C PHE A 10 23.06 -3.56 6.03
N GLY A 11 24.06 -3.46 6.91
CA GLY A 11 23.91 -3.69 8.34
C GLY A 11 23.73 -5.19 8.68
N ALA A 12 24.25 -5.59 9.83
CA ALA A 12 24.18 -6.99 10.29
C ALA A 12 22.73 -7.47 10.49
N GLU A 13 21.83 -6.56 10.86
CA GLU A 13 20.43 -6.85 11.12
C GLU A 13 19.71 -7.35 9.86
N HIS A 14 19.88 -6.68 8.73
CA HIS A 14 19.24 -7.08 7.47
C HIS A 14 19.71 -8.45 7.00
N TYR A 15 21.01 -8.74 7.16
CA TYR A 15 21.55 -10.07 6.84
C TYR A 15 20.95 -11.15 7.74
N VAL A 16 20.88 -10.92 9.05
CA VAL A 16 20.33 -11.89 10.00
C VAL A 16 18.85 -12.16 9.68
N LYS A 17 18.05 -11.13 9.50
CA LYS A 17 16.64 -11.27 9.12
C LYS A 17 16.45 -12.00 7.78
N ALA A 18 17.26 -11.65 6.77
CA ALA A 18 17.21 -12.31 5.46
C ALA A 18 17.56 -13.80 5.55
N ARG A 19 18.60 -14.15 6.36
CA ARG A 19 18.98 -15.54 6.60
C ARG A 19 17.90 -16.34 7.31
N GLU A 20 17.26 -15.76 8.32
CA GLU A 20 16.22 -16.42 9.11
C GLU A 20 14.91 -16.60 8.34
N ARG A 21 14.55 -15.61 7.51
CA ARG A 21 13.28 -15.58 6.77
C ARG A 21 13.37 -16.21 5.38
N GLY A 22 14.56 -16.27 4.78
CA GLY A 22 14.78 -16.78 3.43
C GLY A 22 14.33 -15.86 2.31
N TYR A 23 13.82 -14.68 2.63
CA TYR A 23 13.35 -13.70 1.65
C TYR A 23 13.49 -12.25 2.12
N VAL A 24 13.32 -11.29 1.19
CA VAL A 24 13.21 -9.85 1.47
C VAL A 24 12.04 -9.28 0.68
N LEU A 25 11.18 -8.50 1.34
CA LEU A 25 10.15 -7.68 0.73
C LEU A 25 10.65 -6.24 0.60
N TYR A 26 10.67 -5.71 -0.62
CA TYR A 26 11.01 -4.32 -0.91
C TYR A 26 9.75 -3.49 -1.06
N VAL A 27 9.64 -2.42 -0.29
CA VAL A 27 8.55 -1.43 -0.31
C VAL A 27 9.12 -0.04 -0.17
N GLU A 28 8.36 1.01 -0.48
CA GLU A 28 8.86 2.39 -0.38
C GLU A 28 8.91 2.88 1.06
N GLY A 29 8.00 2.40 1.92
CA GLY A 29 7.96 2.81 3.32
C GLY A 29 7.23 1.84 4.25
N GLY A 30 7.24 2.16 5.54
CA GLY A 30 6.51 1.42 6.55
C GLY A 30 4.99 1.45 6.33
N THR A 31 4.49 2.54 5.77
CA THR A 31 3.07 2.71 5.41
C THR A 31 2.59 1.67 4.42
N ASP A 32 3.46 1.23 3.48
CA ASP A 32 3.12 0.20 2.50
C ASP A 32 3.00 -1.18 3.17
N VAL A 33 3.84 -1.45 4.17
CA VAL A 33 3.75 -2.67 4.97
C VAL A 33 2.42 -2.72 5.73
N ASP A 34 2.05 -1.62 6.38
CA ASP A 34 0.78 -1.49 7.10
C ASP A 34 -0.41 -1.60 6.14
N MET A 35 -0.29 -1.04 4.94
CA MET A 35 -1.30 -1.10 3.89
C MET A 35 -1.50 -2.53 3.38
N LEU A 36 -0.42 -3.22 3.01
CA LEU A 36 -0.47 -4.61 2.56
C LEU A 36 -1.07 -5.52 3.64
N ARG A 37 -0.71 -5.28 4.91
CA ARG A 37 -1.30 -6.00 6.05
C ARG A 37 -2.80 -5.77 6.14
N ALA A 38 -3.24 -4.52 6.16
CA ALA A 38 -4.65 -4.16 6.29
C ALA A 38 -5.48 -4.75 5.14
N LEU A 39 -4.97 -4.69 3.90
CA LEU A 39 -5.61 -5.28 2.72
C LEU A 39 -5.67 -6.82 2.83
N ALA A 40 -4.60 -7.46 3.30
CA ALA A 40 -4.58 -8.91 3.50
C ALA A 40 -5.58 -9.35 4.58
N GLU A 41 -5.64 -8.65 5.70
CA GLU A 41 -6.61 -8.89 6.77
C GLU A 41 -8.05 -8.69 6.27
N ARG A 42 -8.30 -7.60 5.53
CA ARG A 42 -9.63 -7.29 5.00
C ARG A 42 -10.14 -8.33 4.01
N LEU A 43 -9.25 -8.86 3.18
CA LEU A 43 -9.55 -9.93 2.21
C LEU A 43 -9.59 -11.33 2.83
N GLY A 44 -9.26 -11.50 4.12
CA GLY A 44 -9.06 -12.80 4.73
C GLY A 44 -7.93 -13.61 4.06
N HIS A 45 -6.95 -12.90 3.46
CA HIS A 45 -5.89 -13.55 2.71
C HIS A 45 -4.93 -14.33 3.63
N PRO A 46 -4.50 -15.54 3.27
CA PRO A 46 -3.65 -16.38 4.13
C PRO A 46 -2.35 -15.71 4.57
N VAL A 47 -1.81 -14.77 3.79
CA VAL A 47 -0.58 -14.04 4.11
C VAL A 47 -0.71 -13.18 5.37
N ALA A 48 -1.93 -12.79 5.75
CA ALA A 48 -2.18 -12.03 6.98
C ALA A 48 -1.85 -12.82 8.25
N ARG A 49 -1.88 -14.17 8.15
CA ARG A 49 -1.62 -15.03 9.31
C ARG A 49 -0.15 -14.96 9.71
N ARG A 50 0.10 -14.66 10.99
CA ARG A 50 1.44 -14.54 11.55
C ARG A 50 2.30 -13.48 10.82
N TRP A 51 1.66 -12.39 10.37
CA TRP A 51 2.33 -11.31 9.64
C TRP A 51 3.57 -10.81 10.36
N ASP A 52 3.42 -10.38 11.63
CA ASP A 52 4.49 -9.78 12.43
C ASP A 52 5.70 -10.72 12.66
N GLU A 53 5.44 -12.03 12.70
CA GLU A 53 6.48 -13.03 12.89
C GLU A 53 7.28 -13.30 11.60
N ARG A 54 6.69 -13.00 10.44
CA ARG A 54 7.23 -13.42 9.15
C ARG A 54 7.74 -12.29 8.30
N ILE A 55 7.18 -11.09 8.46
CA ILE A 55 7.56 -9.96 7.62
C ILE A 55 9.05 -9.64 7.71
N ASN A 56 9.69 -9.48 6.58
CA ASN A 56 11.05 -9.01 6.44
C ASN A 56 11.10 -7.97 5.33
N SER A 57 10.80 -6.72 5.66
CA SER A 57 10.74 -5.61 4.72
C SER A 57 12.04 -4.79 4.71
N PHE A 58 12.39 -4.30 3.53
CA PHE A 58 13.41 -3.31 3.31
C PHE A 58 12.80 -2.10 2.61
N TYR A 59 13.02 -0.89 3.15
CA TYR A 59 12.48 0.33 2.60
C TYR A 59 13.40 0.88 1.51
N VAL A 60 12.84 1.00 0.32
CA VAL A 60 13.57 1.45 -0.87
C VAL A 60 13.51 2.96 -0.94
N GLN A 61 14.65 3.62 -0.86
CA GLN A 61 14.73 5.07 -1.04
C GLN A 61 14.85 5.47 -2.50
N ASN A 62 15.14 4.52 -3.40
CA ASN A 62 15.28 4.74 -4.83
C ASN A 62 14.47 3.70 -5.61
N ASN A 63 13.32 4.13 -6.13
CA ASN A 63 12.38 3.31 -6.88
C ASN A 63 12.60 3.39 -8.41
N TYR A 64 13.78 3.81 -8.87
CA TYR A 64 14.08 3.89 -10.29
C TYR A 64 14.77 2.63 -10.80
N PRO A 65 14.36 2.10 -11.98
CA PRO A 65 15.09 0.98 -12.59
C PRO A 65 16.51 1.41 -12.95
N ASP A 66 17.45 0.53 -12.65
CA ASP A 66 18.92 0.67 -12.74
C ASP A 66 19.42 0.83 -14.18
N ARG A 67 18.98 1.81 -14.95
CA ARG A 67 19.41 1.90 -16.35
C ARG A 67 20.11 3.20 -16.78
N ASN A 68 20.34 4.14 -15.89
CA ASN A 68 21.05 5.36 -16.30
C ASN A 68 21.78 6.02 -15.13
N LEU A 69 23.08 5.76 -15.02
CA LEU A 69 23.96 6.39 -14.03
C LEU A 69 23.97 7.93 -14.15
N GLU A 70 23.77 8.46 -15.36
CA GLU A 70 23.72 9.91 -15.60
C GLU A 70 22.43 10.54 -15.04
N ALA A 71 21.32 9.81 -15.06
CA ALA A 71 20.08 10.27 -14.44
C ALA A 71 20.11 10.20 -12.92
N GLU A 72 21.04 9.46 -12.31
CA GLU A 72 21.27 9.43 -10.85
C GLU A 72 21.92 10.72 -10.35
N LEU A 73 22.75 11.37 -11.15
CA LEU A 73 23.45 12.60 -10.78
C LEU A 73 22.51 13.84 -10.81
N GLU A 74 21.44 13.80 -11.57
CA GLU A 74 20.45 14.89 -11.61
C GLU A 74 19.40 14.83 -10.46
N ARG A 75 19.41 13.76 -9.66
CA ARG A 75 18.41 13.52 -8.60
C ARG A 75 18.91 13.92 -7.23
N VAL A 76 19.07 15.19 -7.01
CA VAL A 76 19.49 15.73 -5.70
C VAL A 76 18.33 15.76 -4.69
N GLU A 77 17.09 15.51 -5.11
CA GLU A 77 15.91 15.57 -4.23
C GLU A 77 15.34 14.19 -3.85
N GLY A 78 16.12 13.35 -3.17
CA GLY A 78 15.56 12.18 -2.46
C GLY A 78 15.97 10.79 -2.97
N GLY A 79 16.96 10.67 -3.82
CA GLY A 79 17.37 9.41 -4.45
C GLY A 79 18.70 8.82 -3.98
N PHE A 80 19.17 9.13 -2.78
CA PHE A 80 20.36 8.49 -2.22
C PHE A 80 19.97 7.21 -1.49
N GLY A 81 20.03 6.09 -2.18
CA GLY A 81 19.80 4.79 -1.57
C GLY A 81 20.12 3.66 -2.53
N VAL A 82 20.40 2.51 -1.93
CA VAL A 82 20.66 1.27 -2.66
C VAL A 82 19.35 0.82 -3.33
N THR A 83 19.40 0.50 -4.63
CA THR A 83 18.23 -0.06 -5.31
C THR A 83 17.88 -1.45 -4.76
N PRO A 84 16.63 -1.93 -4.94
CA PRO A 84 16.27 -3.31 -4.58
C PRO A 84 17.24 -4.34 -5.15
N GLN A 85 17.65 -4.17 -6.42
CA GLN A 85 18.60 -5.07 -7.09
C GLN A 85 19.97 -5.07 -6.43
N GLN A 86 20.53 -3.90 -6.13
CA GLN A 86 21.85 -3.77 -5.49
C GLN A 86 21.83 -4.39 -4.09
N HIS A 87 20.81 -4.08 -3.29
CA HIS A 87 20.66 -4.65 -1.95
C HIS A 87 20.49 -6.17 -2.00
N PHE A 88 19.57 -6.64 -2.86
CA PHE A 88 19.30 -8.06 -3.02
C PHE A 88 20.54 -8.85 -3.48
N ASN A 89 21.25 -8.36 -4.49
CA ASN A 89 22.47 -9.00 -5.00
C ASN A 89 23.56 -9.06 -3.93
N GLY A 90 23.71 -8.00 -3.14
CA GLY A 90 24.65 -7.99 -2.02
C GLY A 90 24.32 -9.06 -0.98
N LEU A 91 23.07 -9.22 -0.59
CA LEU A 91 22.63 -10.27 0.33
C LEU A 91 22.76 -11.67 -0.30
N ARG A 92 22.41 -11.82 -1.56
CA ARG A 92 22.43 -13.11 -2.26
C ARG A 92 23.83 -13.66 -2.48
N ASN A 93 24.84 -12.82 -2.54
CA ASN A 93 26.24 -13.28 -2.52
C ASN A 93 26.59 -14.09 -1.27
N LEU A 94 25.88 -13.84 -0.16
CA LEU A 94 26.06 -14.54 1.12
C LEU A 94 24.99 -15.61 1.35
N LEU A 95 23.83 -15.47 0.72
CA LEU A 95 22.62 -16.31 0.86
C LEU A 95 22.12 -16.69 -0.54
N PRO A 96 22.74 -17.66 -1.24
CA PRO A 96 22.41 -17.98 -2.65
C PRO A 96 20.94 -18.35 -2.89
N GLU A 97 20.28 -18.93 -1.89
CA GLU A 97 18.88 -19.35 -1.98
C GLU A 97 17.87 -18.23 -1.63
N LEU A 98 18.38 -17.01 -1.33
CA LEU A 98 17.53 -15.87 -0.97
C LEU A 98 16.57 -15.53 -2.10
N ARG A 99 15.33 -15.27 -1.74
CA ARG A 99 14.27 -14.79 -2.64
C ARG A 99 13.94 -13.33 -2.34
N GLY A 100 13.46 -12.60 -3.33
CA GLY A 100 13.06 -11.21 -3.17
C GLY A 100 11.78 -10.90 -3.90
N LEU A 101 10.98 -10.00 -3.33
CA LEU A 101 9.81 -9.42 -3.95
C LEU A 101 9.81 -7.92 -3.70
N GLY A 102 9.72 -7.11 -4.75
CA GLY A 102 9.41 -5.68 -4.65
C GLY A 102 7.93 -5.46 -4.98
N ILE A 103 7.21 -4.73 -4.14
CA ILE A 103 5.87 -4.20 -4.43
C ILE A 103 5.99 -2.69 -4.28
N LEU A 104 6.00 -1.98 -5.41
CA LEU A 104 6.40 -0.58 -5.49
C LEU A 104 5.34 0.25 -6.22
N ASP A 105 5.31 1.54 -5.96
CA ASP A 105 4.40 2.47 -6.62
C ASP A 105 4.79 2.72 -8.08
N ASN A 106 3.78 2.98 -8.89
CA ASN A 106 3.97 3.33 -10.30
C ASN A 106 4.37 4.82 -10.46
N ASP A 107 3.96 5.70 -9.54
CA ASP A 107 4.19 7.15 -9.59
C ASP A 107 3.71 7.81 -10.88
N GLY A 108 2.64 7.29 -11.47
CA GLY A 108 2.12 7.77 -12.75
C GLY A 108 3.03 7.49 -13.96
N ARG A 109 4.00 6.57 -13.81
CA ARG A 109 4.94 6.15 -14.86
C ARG A 109 4.60 4.74 -15.28
N ASP A 110 4.72 4.41 -16.57
CA ASP A 110 4.47 3.06 -17.08
C ASP A 110 5.66 2.12 -16.76
N LYS A 111 5.91 1.88 -15.47
CA LYS A 111 6.97 1.00 -14.99
C LYS A 111 6.64 -0.45 -15.31
N GLN A 112 7.60 -1.18 -15.85
CA GLN A 112 7.42 -2.58 -16.22
C GLN A 112 7.85 -3.50 -15.08
N SER A 113 6.98 -4.45 -14.71
CA SER A 113 7.29 -5.46 -13.71
C SER A 113 8.35 -6.44 -14.23
N VAL A 114 9.26 -6.85 -13.34
CA VAL A 114 10.28 -7.87 -13.59
C VAL A 114 9.88 -9.12 -12.81
N LEU A 115 9.50 -10.16 -13.53
CA LEU A 115 8.96 -11.40 -12.93
C LEU A 115 9.94 -12.57 -12.96
N ASP A 116 11.03 -12.43 -13.71
CA ASP A 116 12.03 -13.48 -13.87
C ASP A 116 13.12 -13.40 -12.80
N GLY A 117 13.62 -14.57 -12.42
CA GLY A 117 14.72 -14.68 -11.47
C GLY A 117 14.30 -14.71 -10.00
N PRO A 118 15.28 -14.67 -9.10
CA PRO A 118 15.09 -14.81 -7.65
C PRO A 118 14.59 -13.52 -6.98
N LEU A 119 14.74 -12.36 -7.63
CA LEU A 119 14.14 -11.08 -7.24
C LEU A 119 13.06 -10.74 -8.27
N LYS A 120 11.82 -10.71 -7.82
CA LYS A 120 10.69 -10.23 -8.62
C LYS A 120 10.36 -8.80 -8.19
N ILE A 121 10.09 -7.91 -9.13
CA ILE A 121 9.64 -6.53 -8.84
C ILE A 121 8.34 -6.31 -9.58
N VAL A 122 7.30 -5.97 -8.83
CA VAL A 122 5.98 -5.65 -9.36
C VAL A 122 5.60 -4.24 -8.96
N TYR A 123 5.01 -3.52 -9.90
CA TYR A 123 4.50 -2.17 -9.68
C TYR A 123 2.98 -2.21 -9.61
N TRP A 124 2.37 -1.29 -8.85
CA TRP A 124 0.96 -1.02 -8.94
C TRP A 124 0.63 -0.49 -10.35
N LYS A 125 -0.49 -0.89 -10.93
CA LYS A 125 -0.91 -0.33 -12.25
C LYS A 125 -1.39 1.10 -12.10
N ARG A 126 -2.06 1.42 -10.99
CA ARG A 126 -2.44 2.79 -10.62
C ARG A 126 -1.26 3.51 -9.97
N TYR A 127 -1.43 4.78 -9.63
CA TYR A 127 -0.34 5.61 -9.11
C TYR A 127 0.33 4.98 -7.87
N GLU A 128 -0.46 4.59 -6.87
CA GLU A 128 -0.05 4.01 -5.59
C GLU A 128 -1.10 3.01 -5.07
N ALA A 129 -0.82 2.31 -3.98
CA ALA A 129 -1.73 1.33 -3.38
C ALA A 129 -3.06 1.96 -2.94
N GLU A 130 -3.05 3.19 -2.48
CA GLU A 130 -4.22 3.95 -2.03
C GLU A 130 -5.27 4.16 -3.11
N ASN A 131 -4.87 4.17 -4.38
CA ASN A 131 -5.79 4.30 -5.52
C ASN A 131 -6.79 3.14 -5.67
N TYR A 132 -6.58 2.04 -4.94
CA TYR A 132 -7.45 0.87 -5.00
C TYR A 132 -8.61 0.89 -4.00
N PHE A 133 -8.62 1.88 -3.09
CA PHE A 133 -9.69 1.96 -2.08
C PHE A 133 -10.09 3.39 -1.72
N ILE A 134 -9.25 4.41 -1.87
CA ILE A 134 -9.65 5.79 -1.57
C ILE A 134 -10.67 6.28 -2.59
N THR A 135 -11.88 6.53 -2.10
CA THR A 135 -12.98 7.13 -2.84
C THR A 135 -13.64 8.21 -1.98
N PRO A 136 -14.33 9.19 -2.58
CA PRO A 136 -15.10 10.19 -1.84
C PRO A 136 -16.09 9.57 -0.85
N ASP A 137 -16.78 8.51 -1.26
CA ASP A 137 -17.74 7.80 -0.39
C ASP A 137 -17.06 7.14 0.81
N LEU A 138 -15.89 6.52 0.63
CA LEU A 138 -15.12 5.94 1.73
C LEU A 138 -14.68 7.00 2.74
N LEU A 139 -14.15 8.12 2.25
CA LEU A 139 -13.70 9.23 3.11
C LEU A 139 -14.87 9.84 3.89
N ARG A 140 -16.02 10.02 3.22
CA ARG A 140 -17.28 10.49 3.85
C ARG A 140 -17.73 9.54 4.96
N ARG A 141 -17.83 8.24 4.68
CA ARG A 141 -18.25 7.23 5.66
C ARG A 141 -17.29 7.14 6.85
N TYR A 142 -16.00 7.17 6.59
CA TYR A 142 -15.02 7.17 7.66
C TYR A 142 -15.14 8.42 8.52
N ALA A 143 -15.16 9.62 7.92
CA ALA A 143 -15.28 10.87 8.65
C ALA A 143 -16.56 10.90 9.48
N ALA A 144 -17.70 10.56 8.89
CA ALA A 144 -18.98 10.51 9.60
C ALA A 144 -18.95 9.54 10.80
N SER A 145 -18.26 8.40 10.68
CA SER A 145 -18.16 7.43 11.77
C SER A 145 -17.33 7.92 12.98
N GLN A 146 -16.57 8.99 12.82
CA GLN A 146 -15.74 9.55 13.92
C GLN A 146 -16.50 10.57 14.77
N TYR A 147 -17.70 10.97 14.35
CA TYR A 147 -18.54 11.92 15.06
C TYR A 147 -19.83 11.24 15.55
N PRO A 148 -20.21 11.41 16.82
CA PRO A 148 -21.44 10.82 17.36
C PRO A 148 -22.68 11.32 16.58
N ALA A 149 -23.60 10.42 16.25
CA ALA A 149 -24.82 10.77 15.53
C ALA A 149 -25.81 11.61 16.38
N ASP A 150 -25.67 11.55 17.71
CA ASP A 150 -26.47 12.27 18.70
C ASP A 150 -25.85 13.60 19.13
N ASP A 151 -24.71 14.01 18.52
CA ASP A 151 -24.10 15.31 18.75
C ASP A 151 -25.04 16.43 18.27
N LEU A 152 -25.14 17.49 19.06
CA LEU A 152 -25.90 18.70 18.71
C LEU A 152 -25.45 19.33 17.38
N PHE A 153 -24.21 19.10 16.99
CA PHE A 153 -23.58 19.61 15.75
C PHE A 153 -23.48 18.57 14.64
N ALA A 154 -24.06 17.38 14.82
CA ALA A 154 -23.94 16.27 13.84
C ALA A 154 -24.31 16.68 12.41
N GLN A 155 -25.41 17.45 12.26
CA GLN A 155 -25.81 17.93 10.93
C GLN A 155 -24.82 18.95 10.32
N GLN A 156 -24.28 19.85 11.14
CA GLN A 156 -23.27 20.82 10.68
C GLN A 156 -21.97 20.12 10.28
N THR A 157 -21.58 19.13 11.06
CA THR A 157 -20.40 18.30 10.76
C THR A 157 -20.58 17.52 9.48
N GLN A 158 -21.76 16.92 9.24
CA GLN A 158 -22.06 16.23 8.00
C GLN A 158 -22.01 17.18 6.79
N THR A 159 -22.59 18.36 6.91
CA THR A 159 -22.51 19.40 5.88
C THR A 159 -21.06 19.79 5.59
N ALA A 160 -20.26 19.98 6.64
CA ALA A 160 -18.84 20.32 6.50
C ALA A 160 -18.04 19.19 5.78
N ILE A 161 -18.32 17.92 6.08
CA ILE A 161 -17.72 16.76 5.40
C ILE A 161 -18.02 16.82 3.90
N ASP A 162 -19.31 17.02 3.54
CA ASP A 162 -19.75 17.05 2.15
C ASP A 162 -19.15 18.25 1.39
N GLU A 163 -19.19 19.45 1.98
CA GLU A 163 -18.64 20.67 1.36
C GLU A 163 -17.13 20.54 1.11
N VAL A 164 -16.35 20.14 2.13
CA VAL A 164 -14.89 19.99 1.99
C VAL A 164 -14.54 18.92 0.94
N LEU A 165 -15.31 17.83 0.89
CA LEU A 165 -15.08 16.76 -0.07
C LEU A 165 -15.43 17.19 -1.49
N ASP A 166 -16.57 17.85 -1.68
CA ASP A 166 -17.04 18.34 -3.00
C ASP A 166 -16.05 19.39 -3.55
N ASP A 167 -15.62 20.36 -2.73
CA ASP A 167 -14.65 21.38 -3.12
C ASP A 167 -13.32 20.73 -3.55
N LEU A 168 -12.86 19.76 -2.77
CA LEU A 168 -11.58 19.08 -3.05
C LEU A 168 -11.67 18.21 -4.32
N VAL A 169 -12.77 17.50 -4.52
CA VAL A 169 -13.01 16.70 -5.73
C VAL A 169 -13.06 17.59 -6.95
N LEU A 170 -13.82 18.69 -6.90
CA LEU A 170 -13.89 19.65 -8.00
C LEU A 170 -12.50 20.19 -8.34
N GLU A 171 -11.73 20.62 -7.35
CA GLU A 171 -10.44 21.24 -7.57
C GLU A 171 -9.36 20.24 -7.98
N ARG A 172 -9.25 19.11 -7.30
CA ARG A 172 -8.10 18.18 -7.44
C ARG A 172 -8.34 17.05 -8.43
N VAL A 173 -9.59 16.70 -8.72
CA VAL A 173 -9.91 15.59 -9.63
C VAL A 173 -10.45 16.08 -10.95
N PHE A 174 -11.28 17.12 -10.91
CA PHE A 174 -11.89 17.72 -12.10
C PHE A 174 -11.20 19.02 -12.55
N ASP A 175 -10.09 19.43 -11.92
CA ASP A 175 -9.28 20.61 -12.28
C ASP A 175 -10.13 21.90 -12.37
N GLY A 176 -11.16 22.02 -11.53
CA GLY A 176 -12.12 23.12 -11.51
C GLY A 176 -13.20 23.06 -12.60
N ALA A 177 -13.27 21.99 -13.40
CA ALA A 177 -14.26 21.82 -14.45
C ALA A 177 -15.66 21.48 -13.86
N GLN A 178 -16.45 22.50 -13.54
CA GLN A 178 -17.75 22.37 -12.89
C GLN A 178 -18.70 21.44 -13.64
N ALA A 179 -18.78 21.54 -14.96
CA ALA A 179 -19.67 20.71 -15.77
C ALA A 179 -19.34 19.21 -15.66
N ASP A 180 -18.07 18.84 -15.67
CA ASP A 180 -17.63 17.44 -15.52
C ASP A 180 -17.92 16.95 -14.10
N PHE A 181 -17.68 17.79 -13.09
CA PHE A 181 -17.99 17.48 -11.70
C PHE A 181 -19.49 17.25 -11.50
N ASP A 182 -20.36 18.09 -12.07
CA ASP A 182 -21.81 17.96 -11.98
C ASP A 182 -22.27 16.65 -12.64
N VAL A 183 -21.70 16.27 -13.78
CA VAL A 183 -21.97 14.99 -14.45
C VAL A 183 -21.59 13.82 -13.54
N TRP A 184 -20.38 13.87 -12.93
CA TRP A 184 -19.94 12.84 -12.01
C TRP A 184 -20.85 12.73 -10.78
N ARG A 185 -21.23 13.87 -10.19
CA ARG A 185 -22.05 13.93 -8.97
C ARG A 185 -23.48 13.42 -9.19
N GLN A 186 -24.03 13.59 -10.39
CA GLN A 186 -25.38 13.15 -10.77
C GLN A 186 -25.39 11.74 -11.36
N ALA A 187 -24.24 11.15 -11.64
CA ALA A 187 -24.14 9.82 -12.20
C ALA A 187 -24.63 8.73 -11.23
N SER A 188 -25.03 7.59 -11.77
CA SER A 188 -25.29 6.41 -10.95
C SER A 188 -24.01 5.99 -10.20
N PRO A 189 -24.13 5.28 -9.07
CA PRO A 189 -22.96 4.86 -8.28
C PRO A 189 -21.88 4.14 -9.11
N ASP A 190 -22.29 3.28 -10.03
CA ASP A 190 -21.34 2.57 -10.92
C ASP A 190 -20.67 3.50 -11.92
N ALA A 191 -21.43 4.40 -12.55
CA ALA A 191 -20.88 5.37 -13.50
C ALA A 191 -19.95 6.38 -12.78
N SER A 192 -20.34 6.85 -11.61
CA SER A 192 -19.53 7.74 -10.77
C SER A 192 -18.22 7.07 -10.38
N ARG A 193 -18.24 5.78 -10.02
CA ARG A 193 -17.04 4.99 -9.71
C ARG A 193 -16.11 4.88 -10.92
N VAL A 194 -16.64 4.53 -12.10
CA VAL A 194 -15.83 4.42 -13.33
C VAL A 194 -15.17 5.76 -13.68
N LEU A 195 -15.92 6.87 -13.58
CA LEU A 195 -15.38 8.21 -13.83
C LEU A 195 -14.29 8.57 -12.80
N TRP A 196 -14.52 8.26 -11.51
CA TRP A 196 -13.55 8.48 -10.45
C TRP A 196 -12.24 7.72 -10.74
N GLU A 197 -12.33 6.43 -11.02
CA GLU A 197 -11.17 5.59 -11.32
C GLU A 197 -10.40 6.12 -12.52
N ALA A 198 -11.08 6.47 -13.61
CA ALA A 198 -10.44 7.02 -14.81
C ALA A 198 -9.73 8.37 -14.57
N LYS A 199 -10.35 9.25 -13.78
CA LYS A 199 -9.79 10.58 -13.47
C LYS A 199 -8.63 10.52 -12.46
N THR A 200 -8.59 9.46 -11.62
CA THR A 200 -7.63 9.37 -10.50
C THR A 200 -6.52 8.33 -10.71
N GLU A 201 -6.58 7.52 -11.77
CA GLU A 201 -5.62 6.44 -12.03
C GLU A 201 -4.14 6.89 -11.91
N ARG A 202 -3.85 8.11 -12.38
CA ARG A 202 -2.51 8.71 -12.37
C ARG A 202 -2.35 9.85 -11.36
N ARG A 203 -3.23 9.95 -10.36
CA ARG A 203 -3.20 10.98 -9.31
C ARG A 203 -2.85 10.37 -7.97
N LYS A 204 -2.12 11.12 -7.15
CA LYS A 204 -1.70 10.68 -5.82
C LYS A 204 -2.83 10.82 -4.81
N LEU A 205 -3.58 9.74 -4.54
CA LEU A 205 -4.75 9.76 -3.67
C LEU A 205 -4.40 9.81 -2.18
N SER A 206 -3.20 9.39 -1.77
CA SER A 206 -2.75 9.61 -0.40
C SER A 206 -2.67 11.09 -0.03
N THR A 207 -2.22 11.94 -0.97
CA THR A 207 -2.21 13.41 -0.78
C THR A 207 -3.63 13.98 -0.76
N PHE A 208 -4.51 13.51 -1.66
CA PHE A 208 -5.92 13.90 -1.67
C PHE A 208 -6.61 13.61 -0.32
N ALA A 209 -6.42 12.41 0.23
CA ALA A 209 -7.00 12.05 1.53
C ALA A 209 -6.42 12.89 2.68
N GLU A 210 -5.12 13.18 2.66
CA GLU A 210 -4.49 14.05 3.64
C GLU A 210 -5.07 15.48 3.59
N GLU A 211 -5.24 16.03 2.39
CA GLU A 211 -5.86 17.36 2.18
C GLU A 211 -7.31 17.38 2.67
N PHE A 212 -8.08 16.31 2.42
CA PHE A 212 -9.44 16.18 2.93
C PHE A 212 -9.48 16.23 4.47
N PHE A 213 -8.71 15.39 5.16
CA PHE A 213 -8.73 15.37 6.63
C PHE A 213 -8.23 16.67 7.24
N ARG A 214 -7.27 17.32 6.60
CA ARG A 214 -6.78 18.64 7.03
C ARG A 214 -7.84 19.73 6.84
N GLY A 215 -8.50 19.77 5.68
CA GLY A 215 -9.59 20.69 5.38
C GLY A 215 -10.76 20.52 6.35
N LEU A 216 -11.13 19.27 6.63
CA LEU A 216 -12.19 18.95 7.58
C LEU A 216 -11.84 19.40 9.01
N ALA A 217 -10.63 19.12 9.49
CA ALA A 217 -10.16 19.54 10.80
C ALA A 217 -10.24 21.08 10.97
N LEU A 218 -9.87 21.84 9.93
CA LEU A 218 -9.97 23.29 9.93
C LEU A 218 -11.44 23.76 9.93
N ARG A 219 -12.33 23.08 9.21
CA ARG A 219 -13.74 23.47 9.06
C ARG A 219 -14.55 23.21 10.32
N VAL A 220 -14.32 22.07 10.98
CA VAL A 220 -15.03 21.69 12.23
C VAL A 220 -14.34 22.17 13.50
N GLY A 221 -13.13 22.73 13.42
CA GLY A 221 -12.37 23.21 14.58
C GLY A 221 -11.85 22.07 15.48
N GLY A 222 -11.63 20.88 14.90
CA GLY A 222 -11.20 19.68 15.63
C GLY A 222 -9.76 19.24 15.34
N GLY A 223 -9.37 18.10 15.92
CA GLY A 223 -8.12 17.44 15.60
C GLY A 223 -8.15 16.72 14.24
N LEU A 224 -6.96 16.43 13.71
CA LEU A 224 -6.82 15.66 12.49
C LEU A 224 -7.28 14.22 12.72
N LEU A 225 -8.29 13.74 11.95
CA LEU A 225 -8.84 12.38 12.11
C LEU A 225 -7.86 11.30 11.69
N LEU A 226 -7.13 11.52 10.60
CA LEU A 226 -6.08 10.64 10.10
C LEU A 226 -4.91 11.46 9.55
N ARG A 227 -3.71 10.93 9.78
CA ARG A 227 -2.49 11.40 9.11
C ARG A 227 -2.22 10.50 7.89
N LYS A 228 -1.39 10.97 6.97
CA LYS A 228 -1.01 10.19 5.79
C LYS A 228 -0.49 8.79 6.12
N GLY A 229 0.32 8.63 7.18
CA GLY A 229 0.82 7.33 7.63
C GLY A 229 -0.24 6.38 8.22
N GLU A 230 -1.48 6.85 8.43
CA GLU A 230 -2.56 6.07 9.02
C GLU A 230 -3.66 5.68 8.03
N LEU A 231 -3.48 5.97 6.72
CA LEU A 231 -4.49 5.72 5.69
C LEU A 231 -4.88 4.24 5.55
N HIS A 232 -3.99 3.32 5.94
CA HIS A 232 -4.30 1.89 6.02
C HIS A 232 -5.54 1.59 6.88
N ARG A 233 -5.87 2.44 7.87
CA ARG A 233 -7.07 2.30 8.72
C ARG A 233 -8.38 2.43 7.95
N LEU A 234 -8.38 3.13 6.81
CA LEU A 234 -9.53 3.24 5.92
C LEU A 234 -9.93 1.91 5.30
N VAL A 235 -8.99 0.98 5.14
CA VAL A 235 -9.21 -0.34 4.54
C VAL A 235 -10.29 -1.13 5.30
N ALA A 236 -10.41 -0.94 6.61
CA ALA A 236 -11.45 -1.58 7.42
C ALA A 236 -12.88 -1.21 6.97
N PHE A 237 -13.06 -0.07 6.33
CA PHE A 237 -14.33 0.44 5.82
C PHE A 237 -14.62 0.04 4.36
N VAL A 238 -13.66 -0.60 3.69
CA VAL A 238 -13.83 -1.05 2.29
C VAL A 238 -14.53 -2.41 2.28
N PRO A 239 -15.63 -2.59 1.54
CA PRO A 239 -16.21 -3.91 1.33
C PRO A 239 -15.18 -4.85 0.66
N PRO A 240 -14.98 -6.09 1.12
CA PRO A 240 -13.98 -7.00 0.54
C PRO A 240 -14.16 -7.22 -0.97
N GLU A 241 -15.40 -7.23 -1.43
CA GLU A 241 -15.78 -7.38 -2.84
C GLU A 241 -15.45 -6.15 -3.70
N ALA A 242 -15.28 -4.99 -3.08
CA ALA A 242 -14.89 -3.76 -3.78
C ALA A 242 -13.37 -3.63 -3.94
N ILE A 243 -12.58 -4.47 -3.28
CA ILE A 243 -11.12 -4.48 -3.42
C ILE A 243 -10.75 -5.12 -4.76
N ALA A 244 -10.04 -4.37 -5.59
CA ALA A 244 -9.68 -4.80 -6.94
C ALA A 244 -8.86 -6.11 -6.95
N ALA A 245 -9.03 -6.92 -8.00
CA ALA A 245 -8.33 -8.19 -8.16
C ALA A 245 -6.79 -8.05 -8.12
N GLU A 246 -6.26 -6.95 -8.62
CA GLU A 246 -4.82 -6.67 -8.59
C GLU A 246 -4.24 -6.68 -7.18
N VAL A 247 -4.98 -6.20 -6.18
CA VAL A 247 -4.53 -6.24 -4.77
C VAL A 247 -4.32 -7.69 -4.34
N ARG A 248 -5.26 -8.58 -4.69
CA ARG A 248 -5.13 -10.02 -4.41
C ARG A 248 -3.92 -10.63 -5.15
N GLU A 249 -3.71 -10.27 -6.41
CA GLU A 249 -2.53 -10.70 -7.17
C GLU A 249 -1.21 -10.29 -6.49
N LYS A 250 -1.11 -9.09 -5.92
CA LYS A 250 0.08 -8.66 -5.18
C LYS A 250 0.28 -9.47 -3.89
N LEU A 251 -0.81 -9.75 -3.17
CA LEU A 251 -0.78 -10.58 -1.96
C LEU A 251 -0.44 -12.05 -2.27
N ASP A 252 -0.93 -12.59 -3.39
CA ASP A 252 -0.56 -13.94 -3.87
C ASP A 252 0.95 -14.00 -4.19
N ARG A 253 1.51 -12.98 -4.83
CA ARG A 253 2.95 -12.86 -5.06
C ARG A 253 3.74 -12.80 -3.75
N LEU A 254 3.22 -12.10 -2.75
CA LEU A 254 3.84 -12.07 -1.43
C LEU A 254 3.79 -13.47 -0.78
N ALA A 255 2.69 -14.19 -0.92
CA ALA A 255 2.56 -15.57 -0.42
C ALA A 255 3.56 -16.55 -1.07
N GLU A 256 3.92 -16.35 -2.35
CA GLU A 256 4.92 -17.18 -3.03
C GLU A 256 6.32 -17.10 -2.40
N VAL A 257 6.73 -15.92 -1.93
CA VAL A 257 8.05 -15.70 -1.28
C VAL A 257 8.00 -15.84 0.23
N PHE A 258 6.83 -15.74 0.80
CA PHE A 258 6.47 -15.75 2.22
C PHE A 258 5.77 -17.08 2.56
N PRO A 259 6.48 -18.23 2.55
CA PRO A 259 5.85 -19.54 2.60
C PRO A 259 5.06 -19.69 3.89
N ILE A 260 3.77 -19.84 3.72
CA ILE A 260 2.87 -20.26 4.79
C ILE A 260 3.16 -21.74 4.98
N GLN A 261 3.90 -22.11 6.03
CA GLN A 261 3.90 -23.50 6.47
C GLN A 261 2.45 -23.85 6.82
N MET A 262 1.80 -24.63 5.97
CA MET A 262 0.56 -25.29 6.32
C MET A 262 0.91 -26.20 7.49
N SER A 263 0.48 -25.82 8.69
CA SER A 263 0.58 -26.69 9.86
C SER A 263 -0.19 -27.97 9.52
N THR A 264 0.52 -29.04 9.34
CA THR A 264 -0.04 -30.39 9.38
C THR A 264 -0.34 -30.74 10.85
N GLU A 265 -1.07 -29.88 11.55
CA GLU A 265 -1.65 -30.20 12.84
C GLU A 265 -3.05 -30.76 12.60
N GLY A 266 -3.16 -32.07 12.71
CA GLY A 266 -4.46 -32.70 12.86
C GLY A 266 -4.73 -33.94 12.00
N VAL A 267 -3.82 -34.91 11.99
CA VAL A 267 -4.22 -36.32 11.83
C VAL A 267 -3.37 -37.16 12.76
N GLU A 268 -3.60 -37.07 14.06
CA GLU A 268 -3.39 -38.18 14.95
C GLU A 268 -4.69 -38.98 14.97
N GLU A 269 -4.84 -39.86 14.00
CA GLU A 269 -5.80 -40.95 14.07
C GLU A 269 -5.49 -41.80 15.31
N GLY A 270 -6.50 -41.88 16.16
CA GLY A 270 -6.51 -42.76 17.31
C GLY A 270 -6.15 -44.20 16.92
N ARG A 271 -4.96 -44.65 17.26
CA ARG A 271 -4.66 -46.06 17.35
C ARG A 271 -5.32 -46.57 18.62
N GLY A 272 -6.49 -47.17 18.40
CA GLY A 272 -7.15 -47.98 19.40
C GLY A 272 -6.21 -49.09 19.90
N VAL A 273 -6.10 -49.18 21.19
CA VAL A 273 -5.49 -50.33 21.90
C VAL A 273 -6.51 -51.47 21.85
N PRO A 274 -6.19 -52.65 21.30
CA PRO A 274 -7.01 -53.82 21.50
C PRO A 274 -6.71 -54.44 22.89
N ALA A 275 -7.76 -54.92 23.51
CA ALA A 275 -7.80 -55.57 24.81
C ALA A 275 -6.97 -56.87 24.89
#